data_ba07e9e39c58ced5cf013b7c11de4049
#
_entry.id   ba07e9e39c58ced5cf013b7c11de4049
#
_cell.length_a   1.000
_cell.length_b   1.000
_cell.length_c   1.000
_cell.angle_alpha   90.00
_cell.angle_beta   90.00
_cell.angle_gamma   90.00
#
_symmetry.space_group_name_H-M   'P 1'
#
loop_
_entity.id
_entity.type
_entity.pdbx_description
1 polymer ?
#
loop_
_entity_poly.entity_id
_entity_poly.type
_entity_poly.pdbx_seq_one_letter_code
_entity_poly.pdbx_strand_id
1 'polypeptide(L)'
;YVIAGIEYAKSIGAKTGCIVTAKNSKLAKIADFPIEAIVGEEVVTGSTRMKSGTAQKLICNMISTAVMIKMGRVYENYMIDVQATNEKLVARSERILQEITGITKEEAREKLIKYKSVKKALIAVLTNIDDLEKINKALEKTKGHVRNAIIEVNKL
;
A
#
# COMPACT_ATOMS: atom_id res chain seq x y z
N TYR A 1 9.33 -9.91 27.59
CA TYR A 1 8.23 -10.28 26.70
C TYR A 1 8.60 -10.09 25.22
N VAL A 2 8.94 -8.85 24.78
CA VAL A 2 9.22 -8.55 23.36
C VAL A 2 10.42 -9.33 22.83
N ILE A 3 11.51 -9.44 23.59
CA ILE A 3 12.69 -10.24 23.24
C ILE A 3 12.31 -11.70 23.01
N ALA A 4 11.62 -12.31 23.95
CA ALA A 4 11.17 -13.70 23.84
C ALA A 4 10.23 -13.90 22.62
N GLY A 5 9.39 -12.93 22.30
CA GLY A 5 8.55 -12.97 21.10
C GLY A 5 9.37 -13.00 19.80
N ILE A 6 10.43 -12.18 19.71
CA ILE A 6 11.34 -12.19 18.53
C ILE A 6 12.13 -13.51 18.45
N GLU A 7 12.65 -14.00 19.58
CA GLU A 7 13.37 -15.26 19.63
C GLU A 7 12.47 -16.44 19.21
N TYR A 8 11.23 -16.47 19.69
CA TYR A 8 10.26 -17.48 19.27
C TYR A 8 9.94 -17.37 17.76
N ALA A 9 9.67 -16.17 17.26
CA ALA A 9 9.42 -15.99 15.84
C ALA A 9 10.59 -16.49 14.97
N LYS A 10 11.83 -16.21 15.37
CA LYS A 10 13.04 -16.73 14.70
C LYS A 10 13.13 -18.25 14.78
N SER A 11 12.78 -18.85 15.92
CA SER A 11 12.83 -20.31 16.11
C SER A 11 11.91 -21.08 15.15
N ILE A 12 10.81 -20.45 14.69
CA ILE A 12 9.90 -21.02 13.70
C ILE A 12 10.18 -20.55 12.27
N GLY A 13 11.34 -19.93 12.03
CA GLY A 13 11.80 -19.49 10.69
C GLY A 13 11.18 -18.17 10.19
N ALA A 14 10.46 -17.43 11.01
CA ALA A 14 9.92 -16.13 10.62
C ALA A 14 11.01 -15.05 10.59
N LYS A 15 10.94 -14.14 9.61
CA LYS A 15 11.76 -12.92 9.59
C LYS A 15 11.24 -11.93 10.62
N THR A 16 12.15 -11.24 11.29
CA THR A 16 11.82 -10.35 12.39
C THR A 16 12.30 -8.93 12.14
N GLY A 17 11.50 -7.95 12.50
CA GLY A 17 11.87 -6.53 12.49
C GLY A 17 11.54 -5.86 13.82
N CYS A 18 12.26 -4.81 14.14
CA CYS A 18 11.91 -3.97 15.28
C CYS A 18 12.11 -2.48 14.98
N ILE A 19 11.34 -1.64 15.64
CA ILE A 19 11.50 -0.20 15.65
C ILE A 19 11.82 0.20 17.09
N VAL A 20 12.99 0.76 17.31
CA VAL A 20 13.45 1.16 18.65
C VAL A 20 13.94 2.61 18.62
N THR A 21 13.84 3.29 19.74
CA THR A 21 14.27 4.70 19.89
C THR A 21 15.50 4.84 20.79
N ALA A 22 16.12 3.72 21.14
CA ALA A 22 17.36 3.63 21.87
C ALA A 22 18.45 2.96 21.03
N LYS A 23 19.63 3.57 21.03
CA LYS A 23 20.78 3.07 20.29
C LYS A 23 21.33 1.78 20.90
N ASN A 24 21.73 0.83 20.05
CA ASN A 24 22.35 -0.44 20.49
C ASN A 24 21.49 -1.26 21.45
N SER A 25 20.18 -1.21 21.34
CA SER A 25 19.28 -1.94 22.23
C SER A 25 19.43 -3.46 22.09
N LYS A 26 19.10 -4.20 23.16
CA LYS A 26 19.08 -5.67 23.11
C LYS A 26 18.16 -6.18 22.00
N LEU A 27 17.04 -5.52 21.78
CA LEU A 27 16.06 -5.89 20.75
C LEU A 27 16.63 -5.70 19.34
N ALA A 28 17.32 -4.58 19.08
CA ALA A 28 17.94 -4.30 17.80
C ALA A 28 19.04 -5.33 17.44
N LYS A 29 19.73 -5.85 18.45
CA LYS A 29 20.81 -6.84 18.23
C LYS A 29 20.30 -8.22 17.78
N ILE A 30 19.07 -8.58 18.12
CA ILE A 30 18.49 -9.90 17.82
C ILE A 30 17.54 -9.90 16.63
N ALA A 31 16.96 -8.76 16.27
CA ALA A 31 16.07 -8.64 15.11
C ALA A 31 16.85 -8.73 13.78
N ASP A 32 16.23 -9.32 12.74
CA ASP A 32 16.85 -9.41 11.41
C ASP A 32 16.86 -8.03 10.71
N PHE A 33 15.87 -7.18 10.97
CA PHE A 33 15.71 -5.86 10.39
C PHE A 33 15.45 -4.81 11.48
N PRO A 34 16.49 -4.37 12.20
CA PRO A 34 16.34 -3.31 13.19
C PRO A 34 16.26 -1.93 12.55
N ILE A 35 15.36 -1.09 13.07
CA ILE A 35 15.26 0.35 12.76
C ILE A 35 15.49 1.11 14.06
N GLU A 36 16.60 1.82 14.16
CA GLU A 36 16.92 2.64 15.31
C GLU A 36 16.62 4.11 15.00
N ALA A 37 15.50 4.63 15.51
CA ALA A 37 15.09 6.02 15.38
C ALA A 37 15.45 6.81 16.64
N ILE A 38 16.61 7.41 16.66
CA ILE A 38 17.12 8.13 17.83
C ILE A 38 16.49 9.52 17.90
N VAL A 39 15.52 9.67 18.77
CA VAL A 39 14.70 10.89 18.91
C VAL A 39 15.10 11.81 20.08
N GLY A 40 16.13 11.42 20.83
CA GLY A 40 16.55 12.11 22.05
C GLY A 40 15.62 11.87 23.24
N GLU A 41 15.84 12.64 24.29
CA GLU A 41 15.08 12.52 25.54
C GLU A 41 13.64 13.01 25.39
N GLU A 42 12.72 12.36 26.09
CA GLU A 42 11.32 12.80 26.15
C GLU A 42 11.17 14.04 27.03
N VAL A 43 10.13 14.83 26.76
CA VAL A 43 9.78 15.99 27.59
C VAL A 43 9.47 15.58 29.05
N VAL A 44 8.79 14.45 29.18
CA VAL A 44 8.51 13.82 30.48
C VAL A 44 9.30 12.53 30.57
N THR A 45 10.30 12.49 31.43
CA THR A 45 11.19 11.32 31.62
C THR A 45 10.39 10.05 31.90
N GLY A 46 10.68 9.00 31.13
CA GLY A 46 10.01 7.68 31.23
C GLY A 46 8.70 7.57 30.46
N SER A 47 8.14 8.66 29.92
CA SER A 47 6.94 8.62 29.12
C SER A 47 7.26 8.69 27.62
N THR A 48 7.33 7.57 26.93
CA THR A 48 7.79 7.43 25.53
C THR A 48 6.70 7.70 24.49
N ARG A 49 5.67 8.46 24.83
CA ARG A 49 4.51 8.69 23.97
C ARG A 49 4.66 9.81 22.94
N MET A 50 5.47 10.82 23.23
CA MET A 50 5.59 12.00 22.37
C MET A 50 6.59 11.76 21.23
N LYS A 51 7.89 11.79 21.48
CA LYS A 51 8.92 11.64 20.46
C LYS A 51 8.98 10.21 19.94
N SER A 52 9.14 9.24 20.83
CA SER A 52 9.26 7.81 20.46
C SER A 52 8.00 7.29 19.81
N GLY A 53 6.83 7.51 20.40
CA GLY A 53 5.54 7.06 19.84
C GLY A 53 5.25 7.70 18.49
N THR A 54 5.56 8.98 18.29
CA THR A 54 5.40 9.67 17.01
C THR A 54 6.34 9.09 15.96
N ALA A 55 7.62 8.88 16.29
CA ALA A 55 8.59 8.28 15.39
C ALA A 55 8.16 6.87 14.95
N GLN A 56 7.75 6.02 15.88
CA GLN A 56 7.25 4.68 15.58
C GLN A 56 6.03 4.71 14.66
N LYS A 57 5.05 5.57 14.95
CA LYS A 57 3.87 5.75 14.09
C LYS A 57 4.28 6.15 12.66
N LEU A 58 5.17 7.12 12.52
CA LEU A 58 5.63 7.57 11.19
C LEU A 58 6.35 6.46 10.43
N ILE A 59 7.22 5.71 11.10
CA ILE A 59 7.95 4.59 10.49
C ILE A 59 6.98 3.48 10.05
N CYS A 60 6.03 3.09 10.88
CA CYS A 60 5.00 2.11 10.50
C CYS A 60 4.20 2.58 9.28
N ASN A 61 3.81 3.85 9.23
CA ASN A 61 3.09 4.41 8.10
C ASN A 61 3.96 4.46 6.83
N MET A 62 5.24 4.81 6.93
CA MET A 62 6.17 4.78 5.81
C MET A 62 6.33 3.35 5.26
N ILE A 63 6.52 2.36 6.13
CA ILE A 63 6.65 0.95 5.73
C ILE A 63 5.37 0.48 5.02
N SER A 64 4.20 0.66 5.64
CA SER A 64 2.94 0.21 5.06
C SER A 64 2.63 0.90 3.73
N THR A 65 2.86 2.20 3.63
CA THR A 65 2.67 2.96 2.39
C THR A 65 3.62 2.48 1.29
N ALA A 66 4.92 2.32 1.60
CA ALA A 66 5.89 1.81 0.64
C ALA A 66 5.56 0.40 0.14
N VAL A 67 5.08 -0.47 1.04
CA VAL A 67 4.61 -1.83 0.68
C VAL A 67 3.43 -1.75 -0.29
N MET A 68 2.41 -0.93 0.00
CA MET A 68 1.24 -0.78 -0.88
C MET A 68 1.61 -0.23 -2.26
N ILE A 69 2.54 0.72 -2.33
CA ILE A 69 3.07 1.23 -3.60
C ILE A 69 3.78 0.11 -4.37
N LYS A 70 4.68 -0.62 -3.71
CA LYS A 70 5.42 -1.74 -4.32
C LYS A 70 4.53 -2.91 -4.76
N MET A 71 3.39 -3.09 -4.13
CA MET A 71 2.39 -4.09 -4.52
C MET A 71 1.47 -3.63 -5.66
N GLY A 72 1.72 -2.46 -6.27
CA GLY A 72 0.89 -1.93 -7.35
C GLY A 72 -0.53 -1.54 -6.92
N ARG A 73 -0.72 -1.16 -5.65
CA ARG A 73 -2.02 -0.72 -5.12
C ARG A 73 -2.25 0.78 -5.27
N VAL A 74 -1.27 1.47 -5.83
CA VAL A 74 -1.28 2.93 -6.04
C VAL A 74 -1.00 3.22 -7.52
N TYR A 75 -1.72 4.19 -8.08
CA TYR A 75 -1.46 4.78 -9.39
C TYR A 75 -1.39 6.30 -9.20
N GLU A 76 -0.29 6.92 -9.64
CA GLU A 76 0.06 8.30 -9.29
C GLU A 76 0.04 8.47 -7.75
N ASN A 77 -0.81 9.33 -7.21
CA ASN A 77 -1.04 9.52 -5.77
C ASN A 77 -2.37 8.92 -5.28
N TYR A 78 -3.06 8.15 -6.13
CA TYR A 78 -4.36 7.55 -5.80
C TYR A 78 -4.22 6.10 -5.38
N MET A 79 -4.87 5.75 -4.26
CA MET A 79 -5.06 4.37 -3.89
C MET A 79 -6.19 3.76 -4.74
N ILE A 80 -5.81 2.90 -5.69
CA ILE A 80 -6.72 2.33 -6.69
C ILE A 80 -7.21 0.92 -6.36
N ASP A 81 -6.73 0.34 -5.27
CA ASP A 81 -7.14 -1.01 -4.82
C ASP A 81 -8.29 -0.89 -3.80
N VAL A 82 -9.34 -0.15 -4.18
CA VAL A 82 -10.51 0.10 -3.35
C VAL A 82 -11.55 -0.98 -3.58
N GLN A 83 -12.02 -1.61 -2.51
CA GLN A 83 -13.20 -2.46 -2.55
C GLN A 83 -14.44 -1.61 -2.25
N ALA A 84 -15.30 -1.44 -3.24
CA ALA A 84 -16.50 -0.60 -3.15
C ALA A 84 -17.64 -1.32 -2.40
N THR A 85 -17.47 -1.52 -1.09
CA THR A 85 -18.41 -2.25 -0.22
C THR A 85 -19.53 -1.39 0.35
N ASN A 86 -19.47 -0.08 0.19
CA ASN A 86 -20.49 0.86 0.63
C ASN A 86 -20.53 2.09 -0.28
N GLU A 87 -21.57 2.91 -0.15
CA GLU A 87 -21.80 4.09 -1.00
C GLU A 87 -20.63 5.09 -0.99
N LYS A 88 -20.02 5.31 0.17
CA LYS A 88 -18.84 6.20 0.30
C LYS A 88 -17.66 5.70 -0.55
N LEU A 89 -17.41 4.39 -0.54
CA LEU A 89 -16.31 3.80 -1.31
C LEU A 89 -16.63 3.74 -2.81
N VAL A 90 -17.89 3.54 -3.19
CA VAL A 90 -18.36 3.67 -4.57
C VAL A 90 -18.10 5.09 -5.09
N ALA A 91 -18.60 6.11 -4.37
CA ALA A 91 -18.40 7.51 -4.74
C ALA A 91 -16.91 7.89 -4.82
N ARG A 92 -16.08 7.36 -3.91
CA ARG A 92 -14.62 7.55 -3.96
C ARG A 92 -14.01 6.92 -5.21
N SER A 93 -14.46 5.73 -5.59
CA SER A 93 -13.96 5.03 -6.78
C SER A 93 -14.36 5.76 -8.07
N GLU A 94 -15.60 6.27 -8.16
CA GLU A 94 -16.05 7.12 -9.26
C GLU A 94 -15.16 8.36 -9.38
N ARG A 95 -14.95 9.06 -8.27
CA ARG A 95 -14.11 10.26 -8.23
C ARG A 95 -12.66 9.99 -8.65
N ILE A 96 -12.05 8.90 -8.20
CA ILE A 96 -10.68 8.52 -8.61
C ILE A 96 -10.61 8.34 -10.13
N LEU A 97 -11.57 7.66 -10.75
CA LEU A 97 -11.60 7.50 -12.20
C LEU A 97 -11.72 8.84 -12.92
N GLN A 98 -12.64 9.70 -12.47
CA GLN A 98 -12.83 11.04 -13.04
C GLN A 98 -11.54 11.89 -12.96
N GLU A 99 -10.90 11.95 -11.80
CA GLU A 99 -9.72 12.77 -11.56
C GLU A 99 -8.51 12.31 -12.39
N ILE A 100 -8.38 11.00 -12.65
CA ILE A 100 -7.26 10.47 -13.42
C ILE A 100 -7.52 10.54 -14.93
N THR A 101 -8.75 10.30 -15.36
CA THR A 101 -9.05 10.08 -16.78
C THR A 101 -9.83 11.21 -17.44
N GLY A 102 -10.43 12.10 -16.67
CA GLY A 102 -11.29 13.18 -17.16
C GLY A 102 -12.68 12.76 -17.64
N ILE A 103 -13.09 11.51 -17.48
CA ILE A 103 -14.43 11.04 -17.86
C ILE A 103 -15.51 11.58 -16.92
N THR A 104 -16.75 11.57 -17.39
CA THR A 104 -17.90 11.99 -16.59
C THR A 104 -18.16 11.03 -15.43
N LYS A 105 -18.99 11.46 -14.47
CA LYS A 105 -19.39 10.62 -13.33
C LYS A 105 -20.21 9.42 -13.79
N GLU A 106 -21.08 9.63 -14.74
CA GLU A 106 -21.92 8.61 -15.35
C GLU A 106 -21.09 7.51 -16.01
N GLU A 107 -20.12 7.90 -16.84
CA GLU A 107 -19.18 7.00 -17.48
C GLU A 107 -18.32 6.24 -16.45
N ALA A 108 -17.82 6.94 -15.42
CA ALA A 108 -17.05 6.32 -14.35
C ALA A 108 -17.86 5.23 -13.63
N ARG A 109 -19.14 5.50 -13.35
CA ARG A 109 -20.06 4.55 -12.73
C ARG A 109 -20.31 3.33 -13.61
N GLU A 110 -20.57 3.52 -14.90
CA GLU A 110 -20.73 2.44 -15.86
C GLU A 110 -19.49 1.53 -15.93
N LYS A 111 -18.30 2.14 -16.02
CA LYS A 111 -17.03 1.40 -16.03
C LYS A 111 -16.81 0.61 -14.74
N LEU A 112 -17.13 1.19 -13.57
CA LEU A 112 -17.02 0.48 -12.28
C LEU A 112 -18.01 -0.68 -12.17
N ILE A 113 -19.23 -0.54 -12.65
CA ILE A 113 -20.21 -1.64 -12.70
C ILE A 113 -19.70 -2.77 -13.58
N LYS A 114 -19.18 -2.43 -14.78
CA LYS A 114 -18.67 -3.39 -15.76
C LYS A 114 -17.44 -4.14 -15.26
N TYR A 115 -16.43 -3.43 -14.78
CA TYR A 115 -15.13 -4.02 -14.43
C TYR A 115 -15.01 -4.46 -12.97
N LYS A 116 -15.89 -4.01 -12.10
CA LYS A 116 -15.91 -4.28 -10.65
C LYS A 116 -14.56 -3.99 -9.94
N SER A 117 -13.74 -3.13 -10.55
CA SER A 117 -12.39 -2.80 -10.08
C SER A 117 -11.94 -1.47 -10.66
N VAL A 118 -11.47 -0.57 -9.81
CA VAL A 118 -10.87 0.70 -10.25
C VAL A 118 -9.67 0.47 -11.17
N LYS A 119 -8.81 -0.50 -10.84
CA LYS A 119 -7.63 -0.87 -11.66
C LYS A 119 -8.01 -1.24 -13.09
N LYS A 120 -8.98 -2.14 -13.23
CA LYS A 120 -9.43 -2.63 -14.54
C LYS A 120 -10.14 -1.54 -15.33
N ALA A 121 -11.03 -0.79 -14.67
CA ALA A 121 -11.71 0.35 -15.28
C ALA A 121 -10.71 1.41 -15.77
N LEU A 122 -9.69 1.72 -14.96
CA LEU A 122 -8.63 2.67 -15.30
C LEU A 122 -7.84 2.23 -16.54
N ILE A 123 -7.42 0.96 -16.62
CA ILE A 123 -6.72 0.42 -17.78
C ILE A 123 -7.62 0.52 -19.02
N ALA A 124 -8.88 0.09 -18.92
CA ALA A 124 -9.81 0.13 -20.04
C ALA A 124 -9.99 1.53 -20.61
N VAL A 125 -10.15 2.54 -19.73
CA VAL A 125 -10.32 3.95 -20.15
C VAL A 125 -9.03 4.49 -20.76
N LEU A 126 -7.88 4.32 -20.11
CA LEU A 126 -6.61 4.90 -20.57
C LEU A 126 -6.07 4.27 -21.86
N THR A 127 -6.48 3.04 -22.16
CA THR A 127 -6.00 2.32 -23.37
C THR A 127 -7.04 2.20 -24.46
N ASN A 128 -8.30 2.57 -24.19
CA ASN A 128 -9.46 2.32 -25.07
C ASN A 128 -9.66 0.82 -25.40
N ILE A 129 -9.12 -0.08 -24.59
CA ILE A 129 -9.26 -1.52 -24.76
C ILE A 129 -10.37 -2.02 -23.83
N ASP A 130 -11.47 -2.50 -24.40
CA ASP A 130 -12.64 -2.96 -23.68
C ASP A 130 -12.71 -4.52 -23.63
N ASP A 131 -11.56 -5.15 -23.52
CA ASP A 131 -11.38 -6.60 -23.42
C ASP A 131 -10.91 -6.97 -22.00
N LEU A 132 -11.83 -7.56 -21.23
CA LEU A 132 -11.57 -7.94 -19.84
C LEU A 132 -10.50 -9.05 -19.70
N GLU A 133 -10.42 -9.95 -20.66
CA GLU A 133 -9.41 -11.03 -20.61
C GLU A 133 -8.01 -10.48 -20.85
N LYS A 134 -7.85 -9.59 -21.82
CA LYS A 134 -6.56 -8.89 -22.07
C LYS A 134 -6.13 -8.07 -20.86
N ILE A 135 -7.05 -7.33 -20.25
CA ILE A 135 -6.79 -6.53 -19.05
C ILE A 135 -6.36 -7.42 -17.88
N ASN A 136 -7.04 -8.55 -17.67
CA ASN A 136 -6.69 -9.49 -16.62
C ASN A 136 -5.29 -10.09 -16.84
N LYS A 137 -5.00 -10.57 -18.04
CA LYS A 137 -3.67 -11.12 -18.41
C LYS A 137 -2.55 -10.09 -18.20
N ALA A 138 -2.79 -8.83 -18.61
CA ALA A 138 -1.82 -7.76 -18.42
C ALA A 138 -1.57 -7.48 -16.93
N LEU A 139 -2.62 -7.43 -16.10
CA LEU A 139 -2.50 -7.25 -14.66
C LEU A 139 -1.77 -8.40 -13.97
N GLU A 140 -2.06 -9.63 -14.33
CA GLU A 140 -1.37 -10.82 -13.80
C GLU A 140 0.13 -10.78 -14.13
N LYS A 141 0.46 -10.57 -15.40
CA LYS A 141 1.84 -10.48 -15.88
C LYS A 141 2.64 -9.36 -15.20
N THR A 142 1.97 -8.28 -14.86
CA THR A 142 2.59 -7.12 -14.22
C THR A 142 2.41 -7.08 -12.70
N LYS A 143 1.94 -8.18 -12.09
CA LYS A 143 1.72 -8.29 -10.63
C LYS A 143 0.83 -7.17 -10.06
N GLY A 144 -0.18 -6.75 -10.83
CA GLY A 144 -1.14 -5.73 -10.44
C GLY A 144 -0.68 -4.28 -10.60
N HIS A 145 0.50 -4.03 -11.18
CA HIS A 145 0.99 -2.67 -11.44
C HIS A 145 0.31 -2.06 -12.68
N VAL A 146 -0.62 -1.13 -12.47
CA VAL A 146 -1.44 -0.53 -13.53
C VAL A 146 -0.61 0.16 -14.60
N ARG A 147 0.42 0.93 -14.23
CA ARG A 147 1.29 1.62 -15.21
C ARG A 147 1.94 0.63 -16.19
N ASN A 148 2.44 -0.49 -15.68
CA ASN A 148 3.03 -1.54 -16.51
C ASN A 148 1.95 -2.31 -17.28
N ALA A 149 0.78 -2.53 -16.70
CA ALA A 149 -0.35 -3.20 -17.36
C ALA A 149 -0.89 -2.40 -18.54
N ILE A 150 -0.91 -1.07 -18.48
CA ILE A 150 -1.25 -0.19 -19.60
C ILE A 150 -0.30 -0.40 -20.81
N ILE A 151 0.99 -0.56 -20.54
CA ILE A 151 1.99 -0.84 -21.60
C ILE A 151 1.81 -2.27 -22.14
N GLU A 152 1.55 -3.23 -21.26
CA GLU A 152 1.48 -4.65 -21.61
C GLU A 152 0.21 -4.99 -22.38
N VAL A 153 -0.94 -4.41 -22.04
CA VAL A 153 -2.23 -4.69 -22.70
C VAL A 153 -2.23 -4.29 -24.18
N ASN A 154 -1.46 -3.27 -24.56
CA ASN A 154 -1.29 -2.84 -25.93
C ASN A 154 -0.43 -3.79 -26.78
N LYS A 155 0.25 -4.76 -26.16
CA LYS A 155 1.06 -5.78 -26.85
C LYS A 155 0.32 -7.12 -27.04
N LEU A 156 -0.82 -7.25 -26.36
CA LEU A 156 -1.69 -8.43 -26.44
C LEU A 156 -2.81 -8.26 -27.48
#